data_4ae3acd6aedd5bf4e066e93d5a6c2692
#
_entry.id   4ae3acd6aedd5bf4e066e93d5a6c2692
#
_cell.length_a   1.000
_cell.length_b   1.000
_cell.length_c   1.000
_cell.angle_alpha   90.00
_cell.angle_beta   90.00
_cell.angle_gamma   90.00
#
_symmetry.space_group_name_H-M   'P 1'
#
loop_
_entity.id
_entity.type
_entity.pdbx_description
1 polymer ?
#
loop_
_entity_poly.entity_id
_entity_poly.type
_entity_poly.pdbx_seq_one_letter_code
_entity_poly.pdbx_strand_id
1 'polypeptide(L)'
;MNKDLDLTLREDKYSNKSTFLLLIFTFLSLSLSLIFNIKNIGNTDFYTYLAILLVVVLSTSLVSKITKADNILVMIVNMLFSIGVSMIYRLNPSYGKRQLQFYLVGIALFFITFFILKAFKFWSKISIFYVVVSVGLFVATLVFGTYIGGAKNWIAIKNISFQPSEFIKVPLAFFVASFYARYNEIVSKPFGRYYMEFVILMFIGFLFLQKDLGTALIFFGLMILSQFVYEKDRFFIVFNIISMILGSILAYFMFGHVRIRVATWIDPWSDINKTGYQITQALFATASGGLFGTGIGLGHPDYIPVAESDFIFSAITEEMGVFMGIAVILLFMILVYRAFKISLTQQDKFFSTLAFCIGVLFALQTFIILGGVLKVIPLTGVTLPFISQGGSSMLSGFILLGCLQYCATNIKYGDETNEWR
;
A
#
# COMPACT_ATOMS: atom_id res chain seq x y z
N MET A 1 4.39 -22.63 24.77
CA MET A 1 4.62 -21.65 23.71
C MET A 1 3.33 -20.98 23.18
N ASN A 2 2.13 -21.41 23.60
CA ASN A 2 0.84 -20.85 23.14
C ASN A 2 0.20 -19.78 24.05
N LYS A 3 0.62 -19.67 25.32
CA LYS A 3 0.04 -18.68 26.25
C LYS A 3 0.39 -17.23 25.93
N ASP A 4 1.56 -16.99 25.35
CA ASP A 4 2.02 -15.63 25.06
C ASP A 4 1.44 -15.05 23.76
N LEU A 5 0.98 -15.91 22.81
CA LEU A 5 0.28 -15.46 21.61
C LEU A 5 -1.15 -14.96 21.92
N ASP A 6 -1.78 -15.51 22.96
CA ASP A 6 -3.17 -15.23 23.36
C ASP A 6 -3.32 -13.89 24.11
N LEU A 7 -2.26 -13.46 24.79
CA LEU A 7 -2.26 -12.22 25.60
C LEU A 7 -2.34 -10.93 24.79
N THR A 8 -2.09 -10.96 23.50
CA THR A 8 -1.94 -9.74 22.70
C THR A 8 -3.10 -9.45 21.73
N LEU A 9 -4.03 -10.39 21.56
CA LEU A 9 -5.28 -10.15 20.80
C LEU A 9 -6.51 -9.98 21.70
N ARG A 10 -6.39 -10.26 23.00
CA ARG A 10 -7.38 -9.77 23.96
C ARG A 10 -7.47 -8.29 23.74
N GLU A 11 -8.69 -7.81 23.48
CA GLU A 11 -9.11 -6.43 23.45
C GLU A 11 -7.99 -5.55 23.98
N ASP A 12 -7.03 -5.15 23.10
CA ASP A 12 -6.19 -4.01 23.39
C ASP A 12 -7.20 -2.91 23.61
N LYS A 13 -7.64 -2.79 24.86
CA LYS A 13 -8.56 -1.76 25.31
C LYS A 13 -7.98 -0.51 24.71
N TYR A 14 -8.66 0.02 23.74
CA TYR A 14 -8.35 1.23 23.04
C TYR A 14 -7.87 2.24 24.08
N SER A 15 -6.57 2.41 24.15
CA SER A 15 -6.00 3.31 25.13
C SER A 15 -6.32 4.71 24.65
N ASN A 16 -7.17 5.42 25.38
CA ASN A 16 -7.42 6.85 25.17
C ASN A 16 -6.12 7.65 25.03
N LYS A 17 -5.03 7.14 25.67
CA LYS A 17 -3.68 7.73 25.57
C LYS A 17 -3.11 7.65 24.16
N SER A 18 -3.24 6.53 23.46
CA SER A 18 -2.68 6.39 22.09
C SER A 18 -3.40 7.29 21.09
N THR A 19 -4.73 7.40 21.20
CA THR A 19 -5.52 8.35 20.38
C THR A 19 -5.15 9.78 20.69
N PHE A 20 -4.98 10.10 21.96
CA PHE A 20 -4.56 11.44 22.39
C PHE A 20 -3.18 11.81 21.82
N LEU A 21 -2.20 10.90 21.87
CA LEU A 21 -0.88 11.10 21.27
C LEU A 21 -0.95 11.31 19.75
N LEU A 22 -1.76 10.50 19.05
CA LEU A 22 -1.99 10.66 17.60
C LEU A 22 -2.58 12.04 17.30
N LEU A 23 -3.53 12.52 18.10
CA LEU A 23 -4.14 13.84 17.95
C LEU A 23 -3.13 14.96 18.20
N ILE A 24 -2.33 14.86 19.26
CA ILE A 24 -1.28 15.84 19.54
C ILE A 24 -0.31 15.91 18.36
N PHE A 25 0.16 14.76 17.88
CA PHE A 25 1.07 14.71 16.74
C PHE A 25 0.46 15.38 15.50
N THR A 26 -0.77 14.98 15.14
CA THR A 26 -1.48 15.55 13.96
C THR A 26 -1.68 17.06 14.12
N PHE A 27 -2.07 17.52 15.33
CA PHE A 27 -2.23 18.93 15.64
C PHE A 27 -0.92 19.70 15.49
N LEU A 28 0.16 19.21 16.08
CA LEU A 28 1.45 19.90 16.06
C LEU A 28 2.03 19.95 14.64
N SER A 29 2.04 18.82 13.92
CA SER A 29 2.60 18.74 12.56
C SER A 29 1.86 19.64 11.57
N LEU A 30 0.52 19.65 11.63
CA LEU A 30 -0.30 20.54 10.80
C LEU A 30 -0.18 22.00 11.22
N SER A 31 -0.10 22.31 12.51
CA SER A 31 0.08 23.69 12.99
C SER A 31 1.39 24.28 12.51
N LEU A 32 2.49 23.49 12.55
CA LEU A 32 3.78 23.92 12.01
C LEU A 32 3.69 24.17 10.49
N SER A 33 3.07 23.28 9.72
CA SER A 33 2.91 23.47 8.29
C SER A 33 2.07 24.70 7.95
N LEU A 34 1.08 25.07 8.77
CA LEU A 34 0.32 26.31 8.62
C LEU A 34 1.15 27.56 8.93
N ILE A 35 1.92 27.56 10.01
CA ILE A 35 2.74 28.71 10.41
C ILE A 35 3.69 29.14 9.29
N PHE A 36 4.30 28.19 8.59
CA PHE A 36 5.20 28.48 7.48
C PHE A 36 4.48 28.94 6.20
N ASN A 37 3.21 28.63 6.05
CA ASN A 37 2.38 29.10 4.93
C ASN A 37 1.56 30.37 5.26
N ILE A 38 1.80 31.00 6.41
CA ILE A 38 0.97 32.11 6.96
C ILE A 38 0.71 33.25 5.93
N LYS A 39 1.68 33.57 5.07
CA LYS A 39 1.51 34.64 4.07
C LYS A 39 0.44 34.36 3.00
N ASN A 40 0.02 33.10 2.84
CA ASN A 40 -0.92 32.65 1.82
C ASN A 40 -2.15 31.94 2.41
N ILE A 41 -2.35 31.97 3.75
CA ILE A 41 -3.47 31.29 4.38
C ILE A 41 -4.77 32.01 4.08
N GLY A 42 -5.65 31.34 3.32
CA GLY A 42 -7.06 31.71 3.20
C GLY A 42 -7.88 31.05 4.31
N ASN A 43 -9.08 31.59 4.57
CA ASN A 43 -10.05 30.98 5.50
C ASN A 43 -10.31 29.50 5.18
N THR A 44 -10.24 29.09 3.92
CA THR A 44 -10.42 27.72 3.46
C THR A 44 -9.35 26.77 3.96
N ASP A 45 -8.14 27.24 4.25
CA ASP A 45 -7.03 26.40 4.71
C ASP A 45 -7.19 26.06 6.20
N PHE A 46 -7.64 27.01 7.00
CA PHE A 46 -7.98 26.78 8.39
C PHE A 46 -9.10 25.74 8.56
N TYR A 47 -10.18 25.84 7.75
CA TYR A 47 -11.25 24.84 7.77
C TYR A 47 -10.77 23.45 7.32
N THR A 48 -9.87 23.38 6.34
CA THR A 48 -9.28 22.09 5.92
C THR A 48 -8.47 21.45 7.04
N TYR A 49 -7.70 22.25 7.76
CA TYR A 49 -6.95 21.82 8.92
C TYR A 49 -7.86 21.22 10.01
N LEU A 50 -8.91 21.93 10.41
CA LEU A 50 -9.90 21.41 11.37
C LEU A 50 -10.57 20.14 10.86
N ALA A 51 -10.87 20.07 9.55
CA ALA A 51 -11.48 18.89 8.94
C ALA A 51 -10.56 17.68 9.01
N ILE A 52 -9.24 17.83 8.76
CA ILE A 52 -8.28 16.72 8.90
C ILE A 52 -8.26 16.19 10.34
N LEU A 53 -8.15 17.08 11.34
CA LEU A 53 -8.16 16.69 12.75
C LEU A 53 -9.46 15.94 13.11
N LEU A 54 -10.60 16.50 12.73
CA LEU A 54 -11.92 15.93 13.02
C LEU A 54 -12.08 14.55 12.35
N VAL A 55 -11.62 14.41 11.11
CA VAL A 55 -11.72 13.16 10.34
C VAL A 55 -10.85 12.07 10.95
N VAL A 56 -9.63 12.37 11.39
CA VAL A 56 -8.74 11.42 12.08
C VAL A 56 -9.36 10.94 13.39
N VAL A 57 -9.97 11.83 14.17
CA VAL A 57 -10.68 11.47 15.42
C VAL A 57 -11.90 10.60 15.15
N LEU A 58 -12.74 11.07 14.22
CA LEU A 58 -14.01 10.38 13.91
C LEU A 58 -13.74 9.01 13.31
N SER A 59 -12.81 8.88 12.37
CA SER A 59 -12.48 7.59 11.74
C SER A 59 -11.97 6.59 12.76
N THR A 60 -11.06 7.01 13.66
CA THR A 60 -10.54 6.15 14.72
C THR A 60 -11.68 5.68 15.65
N SER A 61 -12.53 6.59 16.09
CA SER A 61 -13.64 6.30 17.01
C SER A 61 -14.77 5.47 16.34
N LEU A 62 -15.13 5.80 15.10
CA LEU A 62 -16.20 5.10 14.37
C LEU A 62 -15.77 3.67 14.02
N VAL A 63 -14.54 3.48 13.51
CA VAL A 63 -14.07 2.15 13.16
C VAL A 63 -14.01 1.26 14.40
N SER A 64 -13.46 1.76 15.52
CA SER A 64 -13.42 1.03 16.78
C SER A 64 -14.82 0.59 17.26
N LYS A 65 -15.79 1.50 17.26
CA LYS A 65 -17.15 1.22 17.75
C LYS A 65 -17.94 0.29 16.82
N ILE A 66 -17.79 0.44 15.50
CA ILE A 66 -18.60 -0.28 14.51
C ILE A 66 -18.02 -1.67 14.25
N THR A 67 -16.71 -1.79 14.05
CA THR A 67 -16.11 -3.06 13.65
C THR A 67 -15.83 -3.98 14.84
N LYS A 68 -15.52 -3.41 16.01
CA LYS A 68 -15.12 -4.16 17.22
C LYS A 68 -13.98 -5.16 16.94
N ALA A 69 -13.09 -4.80 16.03
CA ALA A 69 -11.97 -5.62 15.59
C ALA A 69 -10.62 -4.98 15.99
N ASP A 70 -9.60 -5.11 15.18
CA ASP A 70 -8.26 -4.60 15.48
C ASP A 70 -8.16 -3.07 15.34
N ASN A 71 -8.20 -2.37 16.46
CA ASN A 71 -8.12 -0.91 16.50
C ASN A 71 -6.73 -0.36 16.11
N ILE A 72 -5.67 -1.17 16.28
CA ILE A 72 -4.30 -0.75 15.99
C ILE A 72 -4.10 -0.55 14.49
N LEU A 73 -4.75 -1.35 13.64
CA LEU A 73 -4.68 -1.18 12.18
C LEU A 73 -5.07 0.23 11.74
N VAL A 74 -6.20 0.71 12.24
CA VAL A 74 -6.71 2.05 11.87
C VAL A 74 -5.86 3.15 12.48
N MET A 75 -5.37 2.96 13.70
CA MET A 75 -4.46 3.93 14.33
C MET A 75 -3.17 4.10 13.54
N ILE A 76 -2.57 2.99 13.07
CA ILE A 76 -1.37 3.03 12.24
C ILE A 76 -1.65 3.78 10.93
N VAL A 77 -2.75 3.45 10.25
CA VAL A 77 -3.13 4.10 8.99
C VAL A 77 -3.40 5.59 9.20
N ASN A 78 -4.05 5.97 10.29
CA ASN A 78 -4.29 7.38 10.63
C ASN A 78 -2.98 8.12 10.95
N MET A 79 -2.01 7.46 11.58
CA MET A 79 -0.68 8.04 11.81
C MET A 79 0.08 8.23 10.49
N LEU A 80 0.10 7.22 9.62
CA LEU A 80 0.71 7.32 8.29
C LEU A 80 0.05 8.44 7.45
N PHE A 81 -1.29 8.50 7.46
CA PHE A 81 -2.03 9.56 6.79
C PHE A 81 -1.69 10.95 7.36
N SER A 82 -1.59 11.09 8.69
CA SER A 82 -1.27 12.37 9.34
C SER A 82 0.11 12.86 8.95
N ILE A 83 1.12 11.97 8.92
CA ILE A 83 2.47 12.29 8.44
C ILE A 83 2.42 12.73 6.97
N GLY A 84 1.77 11.92 6.13
CA GLY A 84 1.67 12.18 4.69
C GLY A 84 0.94 13.48 4.37
N VAL A 85 -0.25 13.69 4.94
CA VAL A 85 -1.06 14.89 4.65
C VAL A 85 -0.40 16.16 5.15
N SER A 86 0.32 16.13 6.28
CA SER A 86 1.08 17.28 6.77
C SER A 86 2.17 17.71 5.79
N MET A 87 2.93 16.73 5.25
CA MET A 87 3.97 16.99 4.26
C MET A 87 3.38 17.41 2.89
N ILE A 88 2.34 16.72 2.41
CA ILE A 88 1.68 17.08 1.14
C ILE A 88 1.07 18.48 1.24
N TYR A 89 0.43 18.83 2.37
CA TYR A 89 -0.14 20.16 2.58
C TYR A 89 0.93 21.24 2.60
N ARG A 90 2.09 20.95 3.21
CA ARG A 90 3.28 21.81 3.23
C ARG A 90 3.81 22.07 1.79
N LEU A 91 3.91 21.00 0.98
CA LEU A 91 4.37 21.10 -0.41
C LEU A 91 3.37 21.83 -1.31
N ASN A 92 2.09 21.44 -1.23
CA ASN A 92 1.02 22.04 -2.02
C ASN A 92 -0.33 21.90 -1.31
N PRO A 93 -0.92 23.00 -0.82
CA PRO A 93 -2.20 22.99 -0.12
C PRO A 93 -3.35 22.39 -0.92
N SER A 94 -3.36 22.54 -2.25
CA SER A 94 -4.43 21.97 -3.11
C SER A 94 -4.34 20.46 -3.18
N TYR A 95 -3.14 19.87 -3.16
CA TYR A 95 -2.94 18.42 -3.06
C TYR A 95 -3.32 17.90 -1.69
N GLY A 96 -3.04 18.64 -0.62
CA GLY A 96 -3.49 18.29 0.74
C GLY A 96 -5.01 18.23 0.86
N LYS A 97 -5.74 19.20 0.28
CA LYS A 97 -7.20 19.20 0.21
C LYS A 97 -7.73 17.98 -0.56
N ARG A 98 -7.11 17.66 -1.70
CA ARG A 98 -7.46 16.47 -2.50
C ARG A 98 -7.17 15.18 -1.76
N GLN A 99 -6.09 15.11 -1.00
CA GLN A 99 -5.74 13.95 -0.16
C GLN A 99 -6.79 13.70 0.92
N LEU A 100 -7.31 14.76 1.57
CA LEU A 100 -8.43 14.66 2.51
C LEU A 100 -9.70 14.12 1.84
N GLN A 101 -10.03 14.58 0.63
CA GLN A 101 -11.19 14.08 -0.13
C GLN A 101 -11.05 12.57 -0.41
N PHE A 102 -9.86 12.11 -0.85
CA PHE A 102 -9.61 10.70 -1.07
C PHE A 102 -9.67 9.89 0.22
N TYR A 103 -9.24 10.44 1.34
CA TYR A 103 -9.38 9.80 2.64
C TYR A 103 -10.85 9.61 3.02
N LEU A 104 -11.68 10.63 2.86
CA LEU A 104 -13.13 10.53 3.17
C LEU A 104 -13.84 9.47 2.32
N VAL A 105 -13.57 9.46 1.01
CA VAL A 105 -14.08 8.42 0.11
C VAL A 105 -13.51 7.06 0.50
N GLY A 106 -12.23 6.99 0.86
CA GLY A 106 -11.57 5.78 1.33
C GLY A 106 -12.22 5.17 2.56
N ILE A 107 -12.54 5.97 3.58
CA ILE A 107 -13.27 5.50 4.78
C ILE A 107 -14.67 4.98 4.41
N ALA A 108 -15.37 5.62 3.49
CA ALA A 108 -16.65 5.11 3.01
C ALA A 108 -16.48 3.73 2.33
N LEU A 109 -15.48 3.58 1.45
CA LEU A 109 -15.16 2.30 0.80
C LEU A 109 -14.72 1.23 1.81
N PHE A 110 -13.98 1.60 2.85
CA PHE A 110 -13.63 0.70 3.95
C PHE A 110 -14.88 0.10 4.60
N PHE A 111 -15.87 0.93 4.99
CA PHE A 111 -17.09 0.42 5.59
C PHE A 111 -17.94 -0.37 4.61
N ILE A 112 -18.07 0.09 3.37
CA ILE A 112 -18.77 -0.64 2.31
C ILE A 112 -18.17 -2.04 2.16
N THR A 113 -16.86 -2.15 2.03
CA THR A 113 -16.15 -3.43 1.89
C THR A 113 -16.35 -4.31 3.12
N PHE A 114 -16.21 -3.74 4.31
CA PHE A 114 -16.42 -4.46 5.57
C PHE A 114 -17.82 -5.07 5.66
N PHE A 115 -18.86 -4.29 5.37
CA PHE A 115 -20.25 -4.75 5.43
C PHE A 115 -20.61 -5.72 4.30
N ILE A 116 -20.08 -5.55 3.10
CA ILE A 116 -20.25 -6.48 1.98
C ILE A 116 -19.64 -7.84 2.34
N LEU A 117 -18.44 -7.88 2.92
CA LEU A 117 -17.82 -9.14 3.36
C LEU A 117 -18.63 -9.80 4.47
N LYS A 118 -19.24 -9.02 5.36
CA LYS A 118 -20.10 -9.53 6.44
C LYS A 118 -21.42 -10.09 5.91
N ALA A 119 -22.00 -9.47 4.88
CA ALA A 119 -23.32 -9.86 4.34
C ALA A 119 -23.25 -11.15 3.51
N PHE A 120 -22.15 -11.42 2.83
CA PHE A 120 -22.04 -12.53 1.89
C PHE A 120 -20.95 -13.52 2.31
N LYS A 121 -21.19 -14.84 2.09
CA LYS A 121 -20.28 -15.94 2.51
C LYS A 121 -19.73 -16.77 1.35
N PHE A 122 -19.93 -16.37 0.10
CA PHE A 122 -19.58 -17.16 -1.08
C PHE A 122 -18.23 -16.79 -1.72
N TRP A 123 -17.42 -15.98 -1.07
CA TRP A 123 -16.20 -15.38 -1.62
C TRP A 123 -15.19 -16.41 -2.15
N SER A 124 -15.04 -17.54 -1.49
CA SER A 124 -14.12 -18.60 -1.94
C SER A 124 -14.59 -19.32 -3.23
N LYS A 125 -15.88 -19.20 -3.61
CA LYS A 125 -16.47 -19.94 -4.73
C LYS A 125 -16.44 -19.19 -6.07
N ILE A 126 -16.20 -17.89 -6.06
CA ILE A 126 -16.33 -17.01 -7.23
C ILE A 126 -14.96 -16.61 -7.83
N SER A 127 -13.97 -17.50 -7.82
CA SER A 127 -12.61 -17.21 -8.32
C SER A 127 -12.60 -16.69 -9.77
N ILE A 128 -13.46 -17.23 -10.65
CA ILE A 128 -13.60 -16.80 -12.05
C ILE A 128 -14.05 -15.33 -12.13
N PHE A 129 -14.96 -14.90 -11.25
CA PHE A 129 -15.41 -13.51 -11.21
C PHE A 129 -14.25 -12.54 -10.96
N TYR A 130 -13.32 -12.87 -10.07
CA TYR A 130 -12.14 -12.04 -9.79
C TYR A 130 -11.25 -11.93 -11.03
N VAL A 131 -11.08 -13.03 -11.77
CA VAL A 131 -10.31 -13.04 -13.02
C VAL A 131 -10.98 -12.16 -14.08
N VAL A 132 -12.29 -12.32 -14.29
CA VAL A 132 -13.05 -11.56 -15.30
C VAL A 132 -13.01 -10.06 -15.00
N VAL A 133 -13.22 -9.65 -13.73
CA VAL A 133 -13.13 -8.24 -13.33
C VAL A 133 -11.74 -7.69 -13.57
N SER A 134 -10.69 -8.44 -13.21
CA SER A 134 -9.30 -8.01 -13.42
C SER A 134 -8.97 -7.86 -14.89
N VAL A 135 -9.32 -8.85 -15.72
CA VAL A 135 -9.11 -8.79 -17.17
C VAL A 135 -9.88 -7.64 -17.80
N GLY A 136 -11.13 -7.42 -17.37
CA GLY A 136 -11.93 -6.28 -17.82
C GLY A 136 -11.27 -4.93 -17.53
N LEU A 137 -10.71 -4.75 -16.34
CA LEU A 137 -9.96 -3.55 -15.97
C LEU A 137 -8.65 -3.42 -16.77
N PHE A 138 -7.92 -4.51 -16.99
CA PHE A 138 -6.73 -4.49 -17.85
C PHE A 138 -7.04 -4.10 -19.28
N VAL A 139 -8.07 -4.71 -19.88
CA VAL A 139 -8.51 -4.39 -21.25
C VAL A 139 -8.98 -2.94 -21.32
N ALA A 140 -9.79 -2.48 -20.36
CA ALA A 140 -10.21 -1.08 -20.30
C ALA A 140 -9.00 -0.13 -20.26
N THR A 141 -7.94 -0.48 -19.51
CA THR A 141 -6.70 0.32 -19.46
C THR A 141 -5.97 0.32 -20.80
N LEU A 142 -5.89 -0.81 -21.50
CA LEU A 142 -5.26 -0.88 -22.82
C LEU A 142 -6.01 -0.06 -23.87
N VAL A 143 -7.35 -0.05 -23.79
CA VAL A 143 -8.20 0.69 -24.76
C VAL A 143 -8.22 2.19 -24.43
N PHE A 144 -8.57 2.56 -23.21
CA PHE A 144 -8.84 3.95 -22.78
C PHE A 144 -7.68 4.60 -22.06
N GLY A 145 -6.57 3.90 -21.80
CA GLY A 145 -5.46 4.41 -21.02
C GLY A 145 -4.68 5.51 -21.71
N THR A 146 -4.20 6.45 -20.91
CA THR A 146 -3.30 7.55 -21.30
C THR A 146 -1.86 7.25 -20.89
N TYR A 147 -0.89 7.78 -21.63
CA TYR A 147 0.53 7.63 -21.30
C TYR A 147 0.93 8.69 -20.27
N ILE A 148 1.42 8.24 -19.11
CA ILE A 148 2.00 9.10 -18.07
C ILE A 148 3.32 8.45 -17.62
N GLY A 149 4.41 9.21 -17.59
CA GLY A 149 5.72 8.69 -17.16
C GLY A 149 6.27 7.51 -17.99
N GLY A 150 5.83 7.37 -19.25
CA GLY A 150 6.25 6.29 -20.16
C GLY A 150 5.41 5.00 -20.07
N ALA A 151 4.46 4.91 -19.14
CA ALA A 151 3.53 3.78 -18.98
C ALA A 151 2.11 4.17 -19.41
N LYS A 152 1.36 3.21 -20.00
CA LYS A 152 -0.05 3.36 -20.37
C LYS A 152 -0.93 2.69 -19.31
N ASN A 153 -0.96 3.24 -18.11
CA ASN A 153 -1.60 2.63 -16.93
C ASN A 153 -2.61 3.54 -16.20
N TRP A 154 -2.91 4.73 -16.75
CA TRP A 154 -3.89 5.65 -16.20
C TRP A 154 -5.08 5.81 -17.13
N ILE A 155 -6.29 5.84 -16.58
CA ILE A 155 -7.50 6.24 -17.30
C ILE A 155 -7.89 7.62 -16.78
N ALA A 156 -7.95 8.60 -17.70
CA ALA A 156 -8.37 9.97 -17.39
C ALA A 156 -9.77 10.22 -17.97
N ILE A 157 -10.71 10.60 -17.11
CA ILE A 157 -12.07 10.98 -17.48
C ILE A 157 -12.32 12.39 -16.96
N LYS A 158 -12.33 13.37 -17.85
CA LYS A 158 -12.41 14.81 -17.50
C LYS A 158 -11.27 15.17 -16.50
N ASN A 159 -11.62 15.58 -15.29
CA ASN A 159 -10.69 16.03 -14.26
C ASN A 159 -10.29 14.92 -13.26
N ILE A 160 -10.75 13.68 -13.47
CA ILE A 160 -10.46 12.55 -12.60
C ILE A 160 -9.58 11.57 -13.36
N SER A 161 -8.42 11.25 -12.80
CA SER A 161 -7.55 10.19 -13.28
C SER A 161 -7.44 9.09 -12.23
N PHE A 162 -7.51 7.84 -12.66
CA PHE A 162 -7.31 6.70 -11.78
C PHE A 162 -6.48 5.63 -12.47
N GLN A 163 -5.77 4.86 -11.66
CA GLN A 163 -4.91 3.77 -12.11
C GLN A 163 -5.58 2.43 -11.83
N PRO A 164 -6.11 1.73 -12.84
CA PRO A 164 -6.84 0.48 -12.63
C PRO A 164 -6.00 -0.62 -11.98
N SER A 165 -4.69 -0.69 -12.23
CA SER A 165 -3.80 -1.68 -11.63
C SER A 165 -3.76 -1.59 -10.09
N GLU A 166 -4.01 -0.42 -9.50
CA GLU A 166 -4.18 -0.26 -8.05
C GLU A 166 -5.41 -1.01 -7.52
N PHE A 167 -6.51 -0.94 -8.25
CA PHE A 167 -7.75 -1.64 -7.88
C PHE A 167 -7.67 -3.14 -8.16
N ILE A 168 -6.91 -3.59 -9.17
CA ILE A 168 -6.75 -5.01 -9.50
C ILE A 168 -6.04 -5.80 -8.39
N LYS A 169 -5.27 -5.15 -7.52
CA LYS A 169 -4.67 -5.78 -6.32
C LYS A 169 -5.73 -6.44 -5.43
N VAL A 170 -6.93 -5.85 -5.34
CA VAL A 170 -8.03 -6.38 -4.53
C VAL A 170 -8.53 -7.72 -5.07
N PRO A 171 -9.08 -7.81 -6.30
CA PRO A 171 -9.52 -9.09 -6.85
C PRO A 171 -8.38 -10.10 -7.01
N LEU A 172 -7.11 -9.68 -7.18
CA LEU A 172 -5.97 -10.57 -7.17
C LEU A 172 -5.79 -11.24 -5.80
N ALA A 173 -5.85 -10.49 -4.69
CA ALA A 173 -5.78 -11.06 -3.34
C ALA A 173 -6.93 -12.03 -3.07
N PHE A 174 -8.15 -11.69 -3.52
CA PHE A 174 -9.32 -12.57 -3.43
C PHE A 174 -9.17 -13.83 -4.29
N PHE A 175 -8.61 -13.71 -5.49
CA PHE A 175 -8.34 -14.85 -6.37
C PHE A 175 -7.36 -15.83 -5.71
N VAL A 176 -6.22 -15.34 -5.21
CA VAL A 176 -5.22 -16.18 -4.53
C VAL A 176 -5.83 -16.84 -3.27
N ALA A 177 -6.60 -16.08 -2.48
CA ALA A 177 -7.30 -16.61 -1.32
C ALA A 177 -8.32 -17.70 -1.68
N SER A 178 -9.08 -17.50 -2.77
CA SER A 178 -10.04 -18.48 -3.29
C SER A 178 -9.35 -19.75 -3.79
N PHE A 179 -8.21 -19.61 -4.47
CA PHE A 179 -7.42 -20.73 -4.96
C PHE A 179 -6.93 -21.63 -3.81
N TYR A 180 -6.28 -21.05 -2.80
CA TYR A 180 -5.75 -21.82 -1.67
C TYR A 180 -6.84 -22.32 -0.71
N ALA A 181 -7.96 -21.63 -0.59
CA ALA A 181 -9.11 -22.13 0.19
C ALA A 181 -9.70 -23.42 -0.43
N ARG A 182 -9.65 -23.56 -1.74
CA ARG A 182 -10.18 -24.71 -2.49
C ARG A 182 -9.08 -25.50 -3.19
N TYR A 183 -7.86 -25.45 -2.68
CA TYR A 183 -6.67 -26.03 -3.33
C TYR A 183 -6.88 -27.47 -3.76
N ASN A 184 -7.31 -28.37 -2.85
CA ASN A 184 -7.49 -29.79 -3.16
C ASN A 184 -8.54 -30.04 -4.26
N GLU A 185 -9.64 -29.28 -4.28
CA GLU A 185 -10.69 -29.39 -5.29
C GLU A 185 -10.20 -28.90 -6.67
N ILE A 186 -9.41 -27.82 -6.70
CA ILE A 186 -8.92 -27.25 -7.96
C ILE A 186 -7.81 -28.13 -8.52
N VAL A 187 -6.85 -28.52 -7.70
CA VAL A 187 -5.67 -29.30 -8.14
C VAL A 187 -6.03 -30.72 -8.57
N SER A 188 -7.15 -31.29 -8.08
CA SER A 188 -7.64 -32.58 -8.56
C SER A 188 -8.18 -32.58 -9.99
N LYS A 189 -8.46 -31.38 -10.57
CA LYS A 189 -8.91 -31.22 -11.95
C LYS A 189 -7.73 -31.23 -12.92
N PRO A 190 -7.92 -31.63 -14.19
CA PRO A 190 -6.90 -31.50 -15.22
C PRO A 190 -6.40 -30.05 -15.30
N PHE A 191 -5.09 -29.87 -15.31
CA PHE A 191 -4.43 -28.56 -15.32
C PHE A 191 -4.73 -27.64 -14.11
N GLY A 192 -5.50 -28.08 -13.10
CA GLY A 192 -5.86 -27.26 -11.94
C GLY A 192 -4.65 -26.75 -11.15
N ARG A 193 -3.53 -27.50 -11.15
CA ARG A 193 -2.26 -27.11 -10.55
C ARG A 193 -1.66 -25.86 -11.20
N TYR A 194 -1.82 -25.69 -12.51
CA TYR A 194 -1.28 -24.57 -13.27
C TYR A 194 -2.23 -23.36 -13.33
N TYR A 195 -3.44 -23.49 -12.76
CA TYR A 195 -4.49 -22.47 -12.90
C TYR A 195 -4.07 -21.13 -12.30
N MET A 196 -3.53 -21.13 -11.08
CA MET A 196 -3.05 -19.90 -10.41
C MET A 196 -1.90 -19.27 -11.21
N GLU A 197 -0.95 -20.12 -11.63
CA GLU A 197 0.21 -19.73 -12.43
C GLU A 197 -0.20 -19.02 -13.71
N PHE A 198 -1.07 -19.65 -14.48
CA PHE A 198 -1.55 -19.10 -15.75
C PHE A 198 -2.25 -17.75 -15.56
N VAL A 199 -3.13 -17.63 -14.57
CA VAL A 199 -3.89 -16.38 -14.32
C VAL A 199 -2.97 -15.24 -13.92
N ILE A 200 -2.04 -15.46 -12.99
CA ILE A 200 -1.16 -14.39 -12.51
C ILE A 200 -0.14 -14.00 -13.57
N LEU A 201 0.43 -14.97 -14.30
CA LEU A 201 1.33 -14.66 -15.42
C LEU A 201 0.60 -13.92 -16.56
N MET A 202 -0.66 -14.24 -16.82
CA MET A 202 -1.49 -13.46 -17.73
C MET A 202 -1.66 -12.01 -17.25
N PHE A 203 -1.92 -11.77 -15.96
CA PHE A 203 -2.01 -10.42 -15.39
C PHE A 203 -0.68 -9.67 -15.51
N ILE A 204 0.44 -10.34 -15.24
CA ILE A 204 1.78 -9.79 -15.42
C ILE A 204 2.04 -9.44 -16.89
N GLY A 205 1.58 -10.28 -17.83
CA GLY A 205 1.63 -9.99 -19.26
C GLY A 205 0.87 -8.71 -19.63
N PHE A 206 -0.32 -8.46 -19.08
CA PHE A 206 -1.04 -7.20 -19.26
C PHE A 206 -0.27 -6.01 -18.70
N LEU A 207 0.32 -6.13 -17.50
CA LEU A 207 1.14 -5.07 -16.89
C LEU A 207 2.40 -4.79 -17.72
N PHE A 208 3.01 -5.82 -18.30
CA PHE A 208 4.14 -5.67 -19.21
C PHE A 208 3.74 -4.90 -20.48
N LEU A 209 2.59 -5.18 -21.08
CA LEU A 209 2.05 -4.45 -22.22
C LEU A 209 1.75 -2.97 -21.87
N GLN A 210 1.28 -2.71 -20.66
CA GLN A 210 1.02 -1.37 -20.13
C GLN A 210 2.31 -0.64 -19.69
N LYS A 211 3.45 -1.34 -19.65
CA LYS A 211 4.75 -0.87 -19.13
C LYS A 211 4.71 -0.51 -17.64
N ASP A 212 3.80 -1.10 -16.87
CA ASP A 212 3.67 -0.93 -15.41
C ASP A 212 4.44 -2.03 -14.67
N LEU A 213 5.77 -1.93 -14.72
CA LEU A 213 6.66 -2.95 -14.18
C LEU A 213 6.72 -2.93 -12.64
N GLY A 214 6.45 -1.78 -12.02
CA GLY A 214 6.39 -1.67 -10.56
C GLY A 214 5.27 -2.54 -9.99
N THR A 215 4.06 -2.45 -10.54
CA THR A 215 2.93 -3.30 -10.15
C THR A 215 3.18 -4.77 -10.55
N ALA A 216 3.85 -5.03 -11.68
CA ALA A 216 4.22 -6.39 -12.08
C ALA A 216 5.14 -7.06 -11.03
N LEU A 217 6.11 -6.35 -10.47
CA LEU A 217 6.97 -6.86 -9.38
C LEU A 217 6.15 -7.20 -8.12
N ILE A 218 5.13 -6.40 -7.79
CA ILE A 218 4.23 -6.68 -6.66
C ILE A 218 3.45 -7.98 -6.92
N PHE A 219 2.95 -8.21 -8.14
CA PHE A 219 2.20 -9.42 -8.49
C PHE A 219 3.08 -10.66 -8.49
N PHE A 220 4.30 -10.58 -9.05
CA PHE A 220 5.30 -11.65 -8.92
C PHE A 220 5.63 -11.95 -7.46
N GLY A 221 5.89 -10.92 -6.66
CA GLY A 221 6.20 -11.09 -5.25
C GLY A 221 5.07 -11.74 -4.47
N LEU A 222 3.81 -11.33 -4.72
CA LEU A 222 2.63 -11.97 -4.11
C LEU A 222 2.53 -13.45 -4.50
N MET A 223 2.74 -13.77 -5.78
CA MET A 223 2.71 -15.15 -6.29
C MET A 223 3.79 -16.00 -5.63
N ILE A 224 5.04 -15.56 -5.66
CA ILE A 224 6.18 -16.29 -5.09
C ILE A 224 6.00 -16.50 -3.58
N LEU A 225 5.62 -15.46 -2.83
CA LEU A 225 5.46 -15.56 -1.38
C LEU A 225 4.26 -16.44 -0.99
N SER A 226 3.15 -16.39 -1.74
CA SER A 226 2.01 -17.27 -1.49
C SER A 226 2.34 -18.73 -1.79
N GLN A 227 3.05 -19.02 -2.87
CA GLN A 227 3.56 -20.38 -3.16
C GLN A 227 4.55 -20.85 -2.11
N PHE A 228 5.44 -19.97 -1.64
CA PHE A 228 6.40 -20.31 -0.60
C PHE A 228 5.73 -20.78 0.69
N VAL A 229 4.62 -20.15 1.08
CA VAL A 229 3.90 -20.46 2.32
C VAL A 229 2.94 -21.64 2.16
N TYR A 230 2.20 -21.71 1.05
CA TYR A 230 1.09 -22.64 0.90
C TYR A 230 1.39 -23.88 0.07
N GLU A 231 2.47 -23.90 -0.72
CA GLU A 231 2.83 -25.06 -1.56
C GLU A 231 4.06 -25.80 -1.05
N LYS A 232 4.01 -27.13 -1.13
CA LYS A 232 5.15 -28.00 -0.77
C LYS A 232 6.17 -28.09 -1.90
N ASP A 233 5.71 -28.07 -3.15
CA ASP A 233 6.56 -28.18 -4.32
C ASP A 233 7.24 -26.84 -4.63
N ARG A 234 8.56 -26.84 -4.60
CA ARG A 234 9.37 -25.64 -4.83
C ARG A 234 9.63 -25.35 -6.33
N PHE A 235 9.19 -26.22 -7.23
CA PHE A 235 9.38 -26.07 -8.67
C PHE A 235 8.84 -24.73 -9.19
N PHE A 236 7.58 -24.40 -8.83
CA PHE A 236 6.95 -23.16 -9.28
C PHE A 236 7.65 -21.91 -8.74
N ILE A 237 8.15 -21.96 -7.52
CA ILE A 237 8.91 -20.83 -6.93
C ILE A 237 10.14 -20.54 -7.74
N VAL A 238 10.94 -21.59 -8.05
CA VAL A 238 12.17 -21.45 -8.86
C VAL A 238 11.81 -20.97 -10.27
N PHE A 239 10.77 -21.56 -10.90
CA PHE A 239 10.29 -21.16 -12.20
C PHE A 239 9.89 -19.67 -12.23
N ASN A 240 9.17 -19.18 -11.21
CA ASN A 240 8.73 -17.80 -11.12
C ASN A 240 9.87 -16.82 -10.85
N ILE A 241 10.84 -17.19 -10.02
CA ILE A 241 12.04 -16.38 -9.81
C ILE A 241 12.81 -16.23 -11.14
N ILE A 242 13.00 -17.32 -11.87
CA ILE A 242 13.66 -17.29 -13.18
C ILE A 242 12.85 -16.45 -14.17
N SER A 243 11.54 -16.63 -14.23
CA SER A 243 10.65 -15.86 -15.11
C SER A 243 10.68 -14.37 -14.79
N MET A 244 10.73 -13.99 -13.50
CA MET A 244 10.85 -12.59 -13.06
C MET A 244 12.19 -11.99 -13.51
N ILE A 245 13.29 -12.71 -13.36
CA ILE A 245 14.62 -12.28 -13.81
C ILE A 245 14.66 -12.11 -15.32
N LEU A 246 14.19 -13.11 -16.08
CA LEU A 246 14.14 -13.06 -17.55
C LEU A 246 13.21 -11.93 -18.03
N GLY A 247 12.04 -11.74 -17.40
CA GLY A 247 11.13 -10.64 -17.71
C GLY A 247 11.76 -9.27 -17.43
N SER A 248 12.54 -9.13 -16.35
CA SER A 248 13.26 -7.89 -16.02
C SER A 248 14.36 -7.58 -17.05
N ILE A 249 15.10 -8.59 -17.48
CA ILE A 249 16.13 -8.47 -18.54
C ILE A 249 15.47 -8.06 -19.86
N LEU A 250 14.39 -8.73 -20.23
CA LEU A 250 13.63 -8.39 -21.44
C LEU A 250 13.10 -6.95 -21.40
N ALA A 251 12.54 -6.52 -20.26
CA ALA A 251 12.07 -5.16 -20.06
C ALA A 251 13.19 -4.12 -20.20
N TYR A 252 14.38 -4.41 -19.71
CA TYR A 252 15.57 -3.56 -19.87
C TYR A 252 15.91 -3.33 -21.34
N PHE A 253 15.88 -4.37 -22.17
CA PHE A 253 16.19 -4.24 -23.61
C PHE A 253 15.04 -3.61 -24.40
N MET A 254 13.78 -3.86 -24.04
CA MET A 254 12.61 -3.36 -24.78
C MET A 254 12.21 -1.92 -24.43
N PHE A 255 12.41 -1.48 -23.17
CA PHE A 255 11.83 -0.22 -22.69
C PHE A 255 12.92 0.81 -22.33
N GLY A 256 12.95 1.92 -23.07
CA GLY A 256 13.92 3.00 -22.83
C GLY A 256 13.83 3.62 -21.44
N HIS A 257 12.62 3.79 -20.87
CA HIS A 257 12.45 4.30 -19.51
C HIS A 257 13.02 3.36 -18.44
N VAL A 258 13.02 2.04 -18.67
CA VAL A 258 13.65 1.07 -17.75
C VAL A 258 15.17 1.21 -17.79
N ARG A 259 15.75 1.35 -18.98
CA ARG A 259 17.20 1.60 -19.13
C ARG A 259 17.64 2.86 -18.40
N ILE A 260 16.88 3.94 -18.54
CA ILE A 260 17.15 5.20 -17.83
C ILE A 260 17.12 4.96 -16.30
N ARG A 261 16.07 4.31 -15.78
CA ARG A 261 15.94 4.02 -14.34
C ARG A 261 17.09 3.15 -13.81
N VAL A 262 17.51 2.12 -14.55
CA VAL A 262 18.64 1.27 -14.18
C VAL A 262 19.96 2.05 -14.24
N ALA A 263 20.21 2.82 -15.30
CA ALA A 263 21.41 3.66 -15.43
C ALA A 263 21.50 4.68 -14.28
N THR A 264 20.40 5.37 -13.98
CA THR A 264 20.30 6.35 -12.89
C THR A 264 20.44 5.70 -11.51
N TRP A 265 19.98 4.45 -11.36
CA TRP A 265 20.17 3.68 -10.13
C TRP A 265 21.65 3.29 -9.93
N ILE A 266 22.36 2.91 -10.99
CA ILE A 266 23.79 2.57 -10.91
C ILE A 266 24.61 3.83 -10.62
N ASP A 267 24.47 4.86 -11.47
CA ASP A 267 25.22 6.12 -11.33
C ASP A 267 24.30 7.34 -11.60
N PRO A 268 23.65 7.89 -10.56
CA PRO A 268 22.84 9.09 -10.70
C PRO A 268 23.66 10.36 -10.91
N TRP A 269 24.97 10.31 -10.63
CA TRP A 269 25.87 11.46 -10.71
C TRP A 269 26.36 11.75 -12.12
N SER A 270 26.30 10.79 -13.02
CA SER A 270 26.74 10.93 -14.41
C SER A 270 25.92 11.96 -15.21
N ASP A 271 24.66 12.21 -14.84
CA ASP A 271 23.78 13.18 -15.51
C ASP A 271 22.85 13.89 -14.50
N ILE A 272 23.47 14.62 -13.57
CA ILE A 272 22.78 15.28 -12.45
C ILE A 272 21.69 16.25 -12.93
N ASN A 273 21.89 16.93 -14.07
CA ASN A 273 21.01 17.99 -14.52
C ASN A 273 19.79 17.50 -15.32
N LYS A 274 19.71 16.20 -15.65
CA LYS A 274 18.64 15.62 -16.48
C LYS A 274 18.05 14.36 -15.81
N THR A 275 18.54 13.21 -16.26
CA THR A 275 17.95 11.91 -15.85
C THR A 275 18.23 11.56 -14.39
N GLY A 276 19.37 11.97 -13.84
CA GLY A 276 19.74 11.77 -12.43
C GLY A 276 19.15 12.78 -11.44
N TYR A 277 18.59 13.89 -11.93
CA TYR A 277 18.17 15.02 -11.09
C TYR A 277 17.24 14.62 -9.93
N GLN A 278 16.19 13.86 -10.22
CA GLN A 278 15.23 13.45 -9.18
C GLN A 278 15.87 12.67 -8.05
N ILE A 279 16.69 11.65 -8.38
CA ILE A 279 17.33 10.79 -7.38
C ILE A 279 18.40 11.55 -6.60
N THR A 280 19.18 12.40 -7.27
CA THR A 280 20.23 13.18 -6.59
C THR A 280 19.63 14.19 -5.62
N GLN A 281 18.57 14.90 -6.00
CA GLN A 281 17.85 15.80 -5.09
C GLN A 281 17.24 15.06 -3.91
N ALA A 282 16.65 13.87 -4.12
CA ALA A 282 16.10 13.04 -3.06
C ALA A 282 17.19 12.56 -2.08
N LEU A 283 18.39 12.22 -2.58
CA LEU A 283 19.51 11.85 -1.73
C LEU A 283 20.06 13.05 -0.94
N PHE A 284 20.16 14.24 -1.57
CA PHE A 284 20.54 15.48 -0.87
C PHE A 284 19.54 15.81 0.24
N ALA A 285 18.24 15.77 -0.06
CA ALA A 285 17.18 16.01 0.90
C ALA A 285 17.28 15.06 2.10
N THR A 286 17.42 13.75 1.83
CA THR A 286 17.57 12.75 2.89
C THR A 286 18.82 12.97 3.74
N ALA A 287 19.93 13.39 3.13
CA ALA A 287 21.18 13.65 3.84
C ALA A 287 21.13 14.95 4.66
N SER A 288 20.51 16.02 4.12
CA SER A 288 20.40 17.32 4.78
C SER A 288 19.53 17.29 6.04
N GLY A 289 18.55 16.39 6.10
CA GLY A 289 17.66 16.26 7.25
C GLY A 289 18.35 15.80 8.54
N GLY A 290 19.48 15.12 8.46
CA GLY A 290 20.17 14.61 9.64
C GLY A 290 19.27 13.75 10.53
N LEU A 291 19.52 13.72 11.85
CA LEU A 291 18.75 12.90 12.78
C LEU A 291 17.35 13.47 13.07
N PHE A 292 17.23 14.79 13.23
CA PHE A 292 16.02 15.47 13.73
C PHE A 292 15.26 16.27 12.67
N GLY A 293 15.80 16.36 11.45
CA GLY A 293 15.24 17.17 10.37
C GLY A 293 15.69 18.64 10.40
N THR A 294 15.52 19.30 9.27
CA THR A 294 15.73 20.75 9.13
C THR A 294 14.63 21.56 9.82
N GLY A 295 13.50 20.94 10.14
CA GLY A 295 12.26 21.53 10.64
C GLY A 295 11.19 21.63 9.53
N ILE A 296 9.92 21.41 9.93
CA ILE A 296 8.77 21.48 8.99
C ILE A 296 8.70 22.90 8.41
N GLY A 297 8.77 23.00 7.07
CA GLY A 297 8.75 24.25 6.34
C GLY A 297 10.11 24.96 6.19
N LEU A 298 11.19 24.43 6.77
CA LEU A 298 12.54 24.99 6.70
C LEU A 298 13.46 24.22 5.72
N GLY A 299 13.02 23.05 5.23
CA GLY A 299 13.68 22.32 4.16
C GLY A 299 13.32 22.84 2.78
N HIS A 300 13.91 22.23 1.77
CA HIS A 300 13.68 22.55 0.34
C HIS A 300 13.23 21.33 -0.48
N PRO A 301 12.24 20.53 0.01
CA PRO A 301 11.75 19.36 -0.72
C PRO A 301 11.07 19.72 -2.06
N ASP A 302 10.76 20.98 -2.30
CA ASP A 302 10.30 21.56 -3.56
C ASP A 302 11.33 21.45 -4.69
N TYR A 303 12.62 21.23 -4.39
CA TYR A 303 13.65 20.93 -5.40
C TYR A 303 13.53 19.51 -5.96
N ILE A 304 12.82 18.62 -5.27
CA ILE A 304 12.61 17.24 -5.73
C ILE A 304 11.38 17.22 -6.64
N PRO A 305 11.52 16.94 -7.95
CA PRO A 305 10.35 16.79 -8.81
C PRO A 305 9.45 15.65 -8.33
N VAL A 306 8.13 15.92 -8.25
CA VAL A 306 7.12 14.95 -7.79
C VAL A 306 7.38 14.48 -6.35
N ALA A 307 7.86 15.37 -5.48
CA ALA A 307 8.15 15.09 -4.07
C ALA A 307 6.92 14.55 -3.33
N GLU A 308 5.72 15.01 -3.68
CA GLU A 308 4.47 14.67 -3.03
C GLU A 308 4.00 13.22 -3.28
N SER A 309 4.52 12.54 -4.31
CA SER A 309 4.15 11.14 -4.62
C SER A 309 5.31 10.17 -4.41
N ASP A 310 6.24 10.14 -5.37
CA ASP A 310 7.28 9.12 -5.44
C ASP A 310 8.41 9.35 -4.43
N PHE A 311 8.68 10.59 -4.07
CA PHE A 311 9.78 10.97 -3.18
C PHE A 311 9.32 11.59 -1.85
N ILE A 312 8.05 11.36 -1.46
CA ILE A 312 7.50 11.89 -0.20
C ILE A 312 8.33 11.45 1.03
N PHE A 313 8.93 10.26 0.98
CA PHE A 313 9.78 9.77 2.05
C PHE A 313 11.05 10.62 2.23
N SER A 314 11.69 11.06 1.13
CA SER A 314 12.83 11.98 1.19
C SER A 314 12.43 13.35 1.74
N ALA A 315 11.26 13.87 1.35
CA ALA A 315 10.73 15.12 1.90
C ALA A 315 10.46 15.01 3.41
N ILE A 316 9.90 13.88 3.88
CA ILE A 316 9.68 13.60 5.30
C ILE A 316 11.01 13.53 6.05
N THR A 317 12.00 12.83 5.50
CA THR A 317 13.32 12.71 6.16
C THR A 317 14.09 14.00 6.17
N GLU A 318 13.94 14.86 5.17
CA GLU A 318 14.55 16.20 5.15
C GLU A 318 14.00 17.09 6.26
N GLU A 319 12.68 17.24 6.34
CA GLU A 319 12.07 18.20 7.27
C GLU A 319 11.86 17.63 8.69
N MET A 320 11.59 16.31 8.83
CA MET A 320 11.29 15.66 10.10
C MET A 320 12.43 14.74 10.62
N GLY A 321 13.48 14.56 9.81
CA GLY A 321 14.68 13.79 10.18
C GLY A 321 14.57 12.29 9.95
N VAL A 322 15.73 11.64 10.07
CA VAL A 322 15.89 10.19 9.92
C VAL A 322 15.07 9.42 10.97
N PHE A 323 14.94 9.95 12.19
CA PHE A 323 14.09 9.30 13.20
C PHE A 323 12.63 9.18 12.77
N MET A 324 12.07 10.19 12.08
CA MET A 324 10.73 10.09 11.52
C MET A 324 10.68 9.09 10.36
N GLY A 325 11.71 9.05 9.50
CA GLY A 325 11.84 8.04 8.46
C GLY A 325 11.82 6.62 9.02
N ILE A 326 12.59 6.36 10.09
CA ILE A 326 12.57 5.07 10.81
C ILE A 326 11.19 4.79 11.41
N ALA A 327 10.53 5.79 12.01
CA ALA A 327 9.18 5.63 12.55
C ALA A 327 8.16 5.23 11.48
N VAL A 328 8.24 5.82 10.29
CA VAL A 328 7.41 5.43 9.14
C VAL A 328 7.64 3.97 8.75
N ILE A 329 8.90 3.53 8.65
CA ILE A 329 9.25 2.13 8.35
C ILE A 329 8.67 1.20 9.42
N LEU A 330 8.84 1.53 10.70
CA LEU A 330 8.32 0.75 11.82
C LEU A 330 6.79 0.66 11.81
N LEU A 331 6.08 1.74 11.46
CA LEU A 331 4.62 1.73 11.33
C LEU A 331 4.17 0.75 10.24
N PHE A 332 4.83 0.73 9.08
CA PHE A 332 4.55 -0.28 8.05
C PHE A 332 4.89 -1.70 8.49
N MET A 333 6.01 -1.89 9.19
CA MET A 333 6.37 -3.20 9.74
C MET A 333 5.31 -3.71 10.72
N ILE A 334 4.77 -2.83 11.59
CA ILE A 334 3.70 -3.19 12.52
C ILE A 334 2.40 -3.50 11.76
N LEU A 335 2.05 -2.72 10.72
CA LEU A 335 0.88 -2.98 9.87
C LEU A 335 0.95 -4.37 9.23
N VAL A 336 2.09 -4.71 8.64
CA VAL A 336 2.36 -6.02 8.02
C VAL A 336 2.35 -7.14 9.04
N TYR A 337 3.01 -6.94 10.18
CA TYR A 337 2.99 -7.90 11.29
C TYR A 337 1.56 -8.20 11.77
N ARG A 338 0.72 -7.16 11.94
CA ARG A 338 -0.69 -7.33 12.32
C ARG A 338 -1.47 -8.12 11.27
N ALA A 339 -1.25 -7.85 9.98
CA ALA A 339 -1.89 -8.60 8.90
C ALA A 339 -1.51 -10.10 8.93
N PHE A 340 -0.23 -10.42 9.13
CA PHE A 340 0.21 -11.81 9.27
C PHE A 340 -0.30 -12.46 10.54
N LYS A 341 -0.37 -11.73 11.67
CA LYS A 341 -0.94 -12.22 12.91
C LYS A 341 -2.42 -12.58 12.72
N ILE A 342 -3.21 -11.71 12.07
CA ILE A 342 -4.61 -12.00 11.72
C ILE A 342 -4.70 -13.24 10.83
N SER A 343 -3.82 -13.37 9.83
CA SER A 343 -3.75 -14.55 8.97
C SER A 343 -3.54 -15.85 9.77
N LEU A 344 -2.61 -15.85 10.72
CA LEU A 344 -2.26 -17.02 11.51
C LEU A 344 -3.35 -17.42 12.53
N THR A 345 -4.13 -16.44 13.00
CA THR A 345 -5.18 -16.68 14.01
C THR A 345 -6.56 -16.94 13.39
N GLN A 346 -6.74 -16.65 12.10
CA GLN A 346 -7.99 -16.82 11.39
C GLN A 346 -8.24 -18.32 11.07
N GLN A 347 -9.40 -18.84 11.47
CA GLN A 347 -9.75 -20.25 11.25
C GLN A 347 -10.25 -20.54 9.83
N ASP A 348 -10.98 -19.59 9.24
CA ASP A 348 -11.43 -19.73 7.85
C ASP A 348 -10.26 -19.57 6.89
N LYS A 349 -9.98 -20.62 6.11
CA LYS A 349 -8.83 -20.69 5.21
C LYS A 349 -8.82 -19.60 4.13
N PHE A 350 -9.99 -19.17 3.66
CA PHE A 350 -10.12 -18.08 2.69
C PHE A 350 -9.71 -16.75 3.33
N PHE A 351 -10.26 -16.42 4.49
CA PHE A 351 -9.94 -15.15 5.17
C PHE A 351 -8.53 -15.14 5.75
N SER A 352 -8.01 -16.29 6.19
CA SER A 352 -6.60 -16.44 6.58
C SER A 352 -5.68 -16.12 5.42
N THR A 353 -5.90 -16.72 4.25
CA THR A 353 -5.08 -16.45 3.05
C THR A 353 -5.28 -15.04 2.53
N LEU A 354 -6.50 -14.49 2.60
CA LEU A 354 -6.77 -13.10 2.21
C LEU A 354 -5.99 -12.11 3.07
N ALA A 355 -5.98 -12.29 4.39
CA ALA A 355 -5.20 -11.46 5.31
C ALA A 355 -3.69 -11.56 5.03
N PHE A 356 -3.18 -12.77 4.72
CA PHE A 356 -1.80 -12.97 4.27
C PHE A 356 -1.50 -12.18 3.00
N CYS A 357 -2.33 -12.32 1.96
CA CYS A 357 -2.14 -11.61 0.69
C CYS A 357 -2.12 -10.09 0.87
N ILE A 358 -3.01 -9.54 1.72
CA ILE A 358 -3.06 -8.11 2.02
C ILE A 358 -1.77 -7.67 2.74
N GLY A 359 -1.30 -8.44 3.70
CA GLY A 359 -0.02 -8.19 4.38
C GLY A 359 1.15 -8.17 3.41
N VAL A 360 1.22 -9.14 2.50
CA VAL A 360 2.25 -9.22 1.44
C VAL A 360 2.16 -8.02 0.49
N LEU A 361 0.96 -7.62 0.06
CA LEU A 361 0.79 -6.45 -0.81
C LEU A 361 1.32 -5.17 -0.17
N PHE A 362 0.97 -4.90 1.10
CA PHE A 362 1.50 -3.74 1.83
C PHE A 362 3.02 -3.83 2.02
N ALA A 363 3.55 -5.02 2.36
CA ALA A 363 4.98 -5.23 2.53
C ALA A 363 5.76 -4.95 1.24
N LEU A 364 5.34 -5.56 0.12
CA LEU A 364 6.00 -5.42 -1.17
C LEU A 364 5.91 -3.99 -1.70
N GLN A 365 4.73 -3.36 -1.61
CA GLN A 365 4.55 -1.99 -2.06
C GLN A 365 5.46 -1.03 -1.28
N THR A 366 5.49 -1.17 0.05
CA THR A 366 6.36 -0.36 0.91
C THR A 366 7.84 -0.61 0.62
N PHE A 367 8.25 -1.88 0.49
CA PHE A 367 9.64 -2.24 0.19
C PHE A 367 10.10 -1.68 -1.16
N ILE A 368 9.27 -1.80 -2.20
CA ILE A 368 9.60 -1.36 -3.56
C ILE A 368 9.77 0.17 -3.62
N ILE A 369 8.88 0.95 -2.99
CA ILE A 369 9.01 2.41 -3.02
C ILE A 369 10.18 2.88 -2.15
N LEU A 370 10.29 2.42 -0.92
CA LEU A 370 11.39 2.81 -0.03
C LEU A 370 12.75 2.36 -0.58
N GLY A 371 12.81 1.13 -1.13
CA GLY A 371 14.01 0.62 -1.79
C GLY A 371 14.41 1.46 -3.01
N GLY A 372 13.43 1.96 -3.78
CA GLY A 372 13.67 2.86 -4.91
C GLY A 372 14.20 4.23 -4.47
N VAL A 373 13.57 4.84 -3.47
CA VAL A 373 13.94 6.16 -2.94
C VAL A 373 15.31 6.14 -2.25
N LEU A 374 15.60 5.07 -1.50
CA LEU A 374 16.89 4.86 -0.81
C LEU A 374 17.98 4.25 -1.72
N LYS A 375 17.73 4.13 -3.02
CA LYS A 375 18.67 3.59 -4.00
C LYS A 375 19.11 2.14 -3.74
N VAL A 376 18.28 1.33 -3.06
CA VAL A 376 18.52 -0.13 -2.90
C VAL A 376 18.16 -0.89 -4.17
N ILE A 377 17.09 -0.47 -4.86
CA ILE A 377 16.62 -0.99 -6.15
C ILE A 377 16.34 0.17 -7.11
N PRO A 378 16.20 -0.07 -8.44
CA PRO A 378 15.77 0.97 -9.37
C PRO A 378 14.40 1.53 -9.00
N LEU A 379 14.20 2.84 -9.12
CA LEU A 379 12.93 3.50 -8.84
C LEU A 379 11.81 2.99 -9.76
N THR A 380 10.67 2.63 -9.19
CA THR A 380 9.55 2.03 -9.94
C THR A 380 8.37 2.97 -10.17
N GLY A 381 8.24 4.07 -9.40
CA GLY A 381 7.10 4.98 -9.47
C GLY A 381 5.83 4.42 -8.82
N VAL A 382 5.97 3.49 -7.89
CA VAL A 382 4.88 3.00 -7.03
C VAL A 382 4.74 3.96 -5.85
N THR A 383 3.52 4.25 -5.41
CA THR A 383 3.25 5.17 -4.29
C THR A 383 3.37 4.50 -2.93
N LEU A 384 3.78 5.24 -1.89
CA LEU A 384 3.80 4.77 -0.51
C LEU A 384 2.37 4.77 0.07
N PRO A 385 1.81 3.61 0.48
CA PRO A 385 0.41 3.50 0.91
C PRO A 385 0.08 4.50 2.02
N PHE A 386 -1.08 5.16 1.93
CA PHE A 386 -1.61 6.14 2.91
C PHE A 386 -0.78 7.41 3.11
N ILE A 387 0.47 7.48 2.67
CA ILE A 387 1.37 8.64 2.81
C ILE A 387 1.43 9.44 1.52
N SER A 388 1.82 8.80 0.38
CA SER A 388 1.98 9.49 -0.90
C SER A 388 0.68 10.12 -1.41
N GLN A 389 0.81 11.21 -2.14
CA GLN A 389 -0.29 11.75 -2.93
C GLN A 389 -0.64 10.76 -4.06
N GLY A 390 -1.81 10.13 -3.95
CA GLY A 390 -2.24 9.12 -4.91
C GLY A 390 -3.66 8.62 -4.62
N GLY A 391 -4.65 9.18 -5.35
CA GLY A 391 -6.05 8.85 -5.10
C GLY A 391 -6.36 7.36 -5.26
N SER A 392 -5.90 6.73 -6.34
CA SER A 392 -6.15 5.30 -6.60
C SER A 392 -5.54 4.40 -5.53
N SER A 393 -4.29 4.69 -5.13
CA SER A 393 -3.59 3.94 -4.09
C SER A 393 -4.25 4.11 -2.71
N MET A 394 -4.69 5.33 -2.39
CA MET A 394 -5.42 5.59 -1.14
C MET A 394 -6.73 4.79 -1.09
N LEU A 395 -7.53 4.83 -2.17
CA LEU A 395 -8.83 4.15 -2.22
C LEU A 395 -8.66 2.62 -2.19
N SER A 396 -7.75 2.05 -2.98
CA SER A 396 -7.45 0.62 -2.96
C SER A 396 -6.90 0.16 -1.60
N GLY A 397 -6.05 0.99 -0.98
CA GLY A 397 -5.52 0.75 0.37
C GLY A 397 -6.63 0.66 1.42
N PHE A 398 -7.63 1.55 1.38
CA PHE A 398 -8.79 1.50 2.30
C PHE A 398 -9.70 0.29 2.03
N ILE A 399 -9.88 -0.13 0.77
CA ILE A 399 -10.60 -1.37 0.45
C ILE A 399 -9.87 -2.57 1.07
N LEU A 400 -8.55 -2.68 0.86
CA LEU A 400 -7.73 -3.75 1.45
C LEU A 400 -7.75 -3.70 2.99
N LEU A 401 -7.71 -2.50 3.59
CA LEU A 401 -7.83 -2.33 5.03
C LEU A 401 -9.20 -2.77 5.56
N GLY A 402 -10.29 -2.48 4.84
CA GLY A 402 -11.64 -2.95 5.17
C GLY A 402 -11.74 -4.48 5.13
N CYS A 403 -11.10 -5.11 4.14
CA CYS A 403 -10.98 -6.57 4.06
C CYS A 403 -10.21 -7.12 5.27
N LEU A 404 -9.06 -6.55 5.58
CA LEU A 404 -8.22 -6.98 6.70
C LEU A 404 -8.93 -6.83 8.04
N GLN A 405 -9.66 -5.73 8.22
CA GLN A 405 -10.46 -5.46 9.41
C GLN A 405 -11.59 -6.49 9.57
N TYR A 406 -12.24 -6.91 8.47
CA TYR A 406 -13.21 -7.98 8.50
C TYR A 406 -12.57 -9.32 8.85
N CYS A 407 -11.40 -9.65 8.29
CA CYS A 407 -10.66 -10.86 8.67
C CYS A 407 -10.36 -10.90 10.18
N ALA A 408 -10.12 -9.73 10.80
CA ALA A 408 -9.87 -9.63 12.24
C ALA A 408 -11.13 -9.87 13.12
N THR A 409 -12.36 -9.69 12.59
CA THR A 409 -13.59 -9.90 13.36
C THR A 409 -13.97 -11.39 13.53
N ASN A 410 -13.58 -12.24 12.60
CA ASN A 410 -13.97 -13.66 12.56
C ASN A 410 -12.96 -14.59 13.27
N ILE A 411 -12.15 -14.04 14.13
CA ILE A 411 -11.23 -14.82 14.97
C ILE A 411 -12.06 -15.40 16.11
N LYS A 412 -12.41 -16.70 16.03
CA LYS A 412 -12.84 -17.45 17.20
C LYS A 412 -11.59 -17.79 17.99
N TYR A 413 -11.45 -17.24 19.18
CA TYR A 413 -10.53 -17.79 20.16
C TYR A 413 -11.01 -19.23 20.43
N GLY A 414 -10.17 -20.21 20.13
CA GLY A 414 -10.47 -21.59 20.47
C GLY A 414 -10.67 -21.66 21.98
N ASP A 415 -11.84 -22.07 22.44
CA ASP A 415 -11.99 -22.60 23.79
C ASP A 415 -10.93 -23.70 23.94
N GLU A 416 -9.96 -23.43 24.81
CA GLU A 416 -9.00 -24.45 25.23
C GLU A 416 -9.76 -25.56 25.99
N THR A 417 -10.40 -26.45 25.26
CA THR A 417 -10.82 -27.74 25.79
C THR A 417 -10.16 -28.85 24.98
N ASN A 418 -9.01 -29.30 25.52
CA ASN A 418 -8.52 -30.66 25.46
C ASN A 418 -8.88 -31.52 24.23
N GLU A 419 -8.09 -31.44 23.16
CA GLU A 419 -7.94 -32.55 22.23
C GLU A 419 -6.53 -32.56 21.60
N TRP A 420 -5.53 -32.81 22.47
CA TRP A 420 -4.27 -33.43 22.08
C TRP A 420 -3.93 -34.49 23.18
N ARG A 421 -4.63 -35.61 23.13
CA ARG A 421 -4.14 -36.85 23.67
C ARG A 421 -4.02 -37.88 22.56
#